data_3d9eefa8f569f8d8096cdb1ab02c99a3
#
_entry.id   3d9eefa8f569f8d8096cdb1ab02c99a3
#
_cell.length_a   1.000
_cell.length_b   1.000
_cell.length_c   1.000
_cell.angle_alpha   90.00
_cell.angle_beta   90.00
_cell.angle_gamma   90.00
#
_symmetry.space_group_name_H-M   'P 1'
#
loop_
_entity.id
_entity.type
_entity.pdbx_description
1 polymer ?
#
loop_
_entity_poly.entity_id
_entity_poly.type
_entity_poly.pdbx_seq_one_letter_code
_entity_poly.pdbx_strand_id
1 'polypeptide(L)' 'MKRKIMEERLNLLESQKVIGRKAAEAVRIAMNVLHSEGAVIDEERAVSFFTHLAMAVQRLEE' A
#
# COMPACT_ATOMS: atom_id res chain seq x y z
N MET A 1 11.97 -0.66 -5.32
CA MET A 1 11.08 -1.34 -4.37
C MET A 1 10.70 -2.71 -4.90
N LYS A 2 10.74 -3.72 -4.07
CA LYS A 2 10.24 -5.04 -4.43
C LYS A 2 8.75 -5.10 -4.14
N ARG A 3 7.97 -5.14 -5.18
CA ARG A 3 6.52 -5.16 -5.11
C ARG A 3 5.99 -6.28 -4.21
N LYS A 4 6.64 -7.44 -4.28
CA LYS A 4 6.24 -8.60 -3.48
C LYS A 4 6.25 -8.30 -1.97
N ILE A 5 7.27 -7.59 -1.50
CA ILE A 5 7.38 -7.24 -0.08
C ILE A 5 6.22 -6.34 0.34
N MET A 6 5.88 -5.37 -0.49
CA MET A 6 4.77 -4.48 -0.19
C MET A 6 3.43 -5.22 -0.22
N GLU A 7 3.24 -6.12 -1.17
CA GLU A 7 2.03 -6.93 -1.24
C GLU A 7 1.87 -7.82 -0.02
N GLU A 8 2.96 -8.42 0.45
CA GLU A 8 2.93 -9.23 1.67
C GLU A 8 2.52 -8.41 2.88
N ARG A 9 3.05 -7.19 2.99
CA ARG A 9 2.69 -6.30 4.07
C ARG A 9 1.21 -5.89 3.99
N LEU A 10 0.71 -5.59 2.80
CA LEU A 10 -0.70 -5.27 2.61
C LEU A 10 -1.59 -6.44 3.01
N ASN A 11 -1.22 -7.64 2.59
CA ASN A 11 -1.98 -8.83 2.95
C ASN A 11 -2.03 -9.03 4.46
N LEU A 12 -0.92 -8.77 5.12
CA LEU A 12 -0.84 -8.88 6.58
C LEU A 12 -1.76 -7.85 7.25
N LEU A 13 -1.70 -6.61 6.82
CA LEU A 13 -2.55 -5.55 7.37
C LEU A 13 -4.03 -5.83 7.16
N GLU A 14 -4.39 -6.31 5.99
CA GLU A 14 -5.77 -6.68 5.67
C GLU A 14 -6.21 -7.87 6.50
N SER A 15 -5.36 -8.87 6.63
CA SER A 15 -5.62 -10.08 7.41
C SER A 15 -5.86 -9.76 8.89
N GLN A 16 -5.13 -8.82 9.43
CA GLN A 16 -5.26 -8.39 10.82
C GLN A 16 -6.35 -7.33 11.01
N LYS A 17 -7.05 -7.00 9.95
CA LYS A 17 -8.12 -6.01 9.95
C LYS A 17 -7.67 -4.61 10.38
N VAL A 18 -6.39 -4.31 10.16
CA VAL A 18 -5.86 -2.96 10.36
C VAL A 18 -6.38 -2.04 9.29
N ILE A 19 -6.50 -2.57 8.07
CA ILE A 19 -7.08 -1.85 6.94
C ILE A 19 -8.16 -2.70 6.29
N GLY A 20 -9.12 -2.05 5.65
CA GLY A 20 -10.16 -2.73 4.91
C GLY A 20 -9.72 -3.03 3.48
N ARG A 21 -10.58 -3.73 2.77
CA ARG A 21 -10.34 -4.14 1.39
C ARG A 21 -10.13 -2.95 0.46
N LYS A 22 -10.93 -1.90 0.61
CA LYS A 22 -10.83 -0.72 -0.25
C LYS A 22 -9.51 0.00 -0.07
N ALA A 23 -9.02 0.09 1.17
CA ALA A 23 -7.72 0.69 1.44
C ALA A 23 -6.61 -0.12 0.78
N ALA A 24 -6.68 -1.45 0.87
CA ALA A 24 -5.70 -2.32 0.24
C ALA A 24 -5.72 -2.17 -1.27
N GLU A 25 -6.91 -2.10 -1.87
CA GLU A 25 -7.05 -1.91 -3.31
C GLU A 25 -6.48 -0.57 -3.76
N ALA A 26 -6.74 0.50 -3.00
CA ALA A 26 -6.20 1.82 -3.31
C ALA A 26 -4.68 1.81 -3.33
N VAL A 27 -4.06 1.14 -2.38
CA VAL A 27 -2.60 1.04 -2.32
C VAL A 27 -2.08 0.22 -3.50
N ARG A 28 -2.75 -0.87 -3.86
CA ARG A 28 -2.34 -1.69 -5.02
C ARG A 28 -2.41 -0.89 -6.31
N ILE A 29 -3.44 -0.07 -6.49
CA ILE A 29 -3.57 0.80 -7.65
C ILE A 29 -2.43 1.81 -7.67
N ALA A 30 -2.13 2.42 -6.54
CA ALA A 30 -1.02 3.38 -6.43
C ALA A 30 0.31 2.72 -6.79
N MET A 31 0.56 1.50 -6.32
CA MET A 31 1.77 0.76 -6.67
C MET A 31 1.85 0.50 -8.16
N ASN A 32 0.75 0.11 -8.79
CA ASN A 32 0.71 -0.15 -10.23
C ASN A 32 1.01 1.11 -11.03
N VAL A 33 0.45 2.24 -10.62
CA VAL A 33 0.70 3.52 -11.29
C VAL A 33 2.17 3.90 -11.19
N LEU A 34 2.75 3.81 -10.00
CA LEU A 34 4.16 4.14 -9.81
C LEU A 34 5.07 3.22 -10.62
N HIS A 35 4.76 1.93 -10.65
CA HIS A 35 5.52 0.97 -11.42
C HIS A 35 5.44 1.28 -12.92
N SER A 36 4.25 1.61 -13.40
CA SER A 36 3.99 1.96 -14.80
C SER A 36 4.75 3.21 -15.22
N GLU A 37 4.87 4.19 -14.32
CA GLU A 37 5.59 5.43 -14.56
C GLU A 37 7.11 5.27 -14.45
N GLY A 38 7.58 4.09 -14.06
CA GLY A 38 8.99 3.83 -13.89
C GLY A 38 9.61 4.51 -12.67
N ALA A 39 8.78 4.86 -11.70
CA ALA A 39 9.28 5.50 -10.50
C ALA A 39 10.16 4.56 -9.68
N VAL A 40 11.31 5.06 -9.28
CA VAL A 40 12.23 4.31 -8.42
C VAL A 40 12.14 4.92 -7.02
N ILE A 41 11.58 4.16 -6.10
CA ILE A 41 11.41 4.59 -4.73
C ILE A 41 12.19 3.65 -3.82
N ASP A 42 12.92 4.22 -2.89
CA ASP A 42 13.60 3.49 -1.84
C ASP A 42 12.58 2.61 -1.10
N GLU A 43 12.94 1.36 -0.85
CA GLU A 43 12.04 0.37 -0.26
C GLU A 43 11.47 0.83 1.09
N GLU A 44 12.30 1.39 1.94
CA GLU A 44 11.90 1.89 3.25
C GLU A 44 10.88 3.02 3.14
N ARG A 45 11.12 3.95 2.23
CA ARG A 45 10.20 5.06 2.00
C ARG A 45 8.90 4.59 1.37
N ALA A 46 8.99 3.61 0.48
CA ALA A 46 7.82 3.06 -0.18
C ALA A 46 6.91 2.38 0.84
N VAL A 47 7.46 1.56 1.73
CA VAL A 47 6.68 0.88 2.77
C VAL A 47 6.00 1.91 3.67
N SER A 48 6.74 2.94 4.09
CA SER A 48 6.20 4.00 4.93
C SER A 48 5.07 4.76 4.23
N PHE A 49 5.31 5.14 2.98
CA PHE A 49 4.33 5.88 2.17
C PHE A 49 3.04 5.09 1.97
N PHE A 50 3.16 3.84 1.55
CA PHE A 50 1.98 3.03 1.25
C PHE A 50 1.23 2.63 2.52
N THR A 51 1.93 2.39 3.61
CA THR A 51 1.29 2.12 4.90
C THR A 51 0.48 3.33 5.36
N HIS A 52 1.07 4.51 5.24
CA HIS A 52 0.40 5.76 5.59
C HIS A 52 -0.83 6.00 4.70
N LEU A 53 -0.68 5.75 3.40
CA LEU A 53 -1.78 5.88 2.44
C LEU A 53 -2.93 4.93 2.79
N ALA A 54 -2.61 3.68 3.12
CA ALA A 54 -3.61 2.70 3.50
C ALA A 54 -4.40 3.15 4.73
N MET A 55 -3.69 3.67 5.72
CA MET A 55 -4.33 4.17 6.93
C MET A 55 -5.20 5.38 6.66
N ALA A 56 -4.75 6.28 5.78
CA ALA A 56 -5.51 7.48 5.41
C ALA A 56 -6.82 7.09 4.71
N VAL A 57 -6.75 6.14 3.78
CA VAL A 57 -7.94 5.67 3.07
C VAL A 57 -8.90 4.99 4.04
N GLN A 58 -8.38 4.17 4.94
CA GLN A 58 -9.19 3.49 5.95
C GLN A 58 -9.93 4.50 6.82
N ARG A 59 -9.27 5.57 7.20
CA ARG A 59 -9.87 6.62 8.01
C ARG A 59 -11.03 7.29 7.29
N LEU A 60 -10.92 7.47 5.98
CA LEU A 60 -11.99 8.06 5.18
C LEU A 60 -13.22 7.16 5.09
N GLU A 61 -13.06 5.87 5.25
CA GLU A 61 -14.15 4.92 5.18
C GLU A 61 -14.88 4.74 6.51
N GLU A 62 -14.32 5.23 7.57
CA GLU A 62 -14.97 5.20 8.88
C GLU A 62 -16.07 6.28 8.94
#